data_4725a60dd66403598031dbaff11bff3a
#
_entry.id   4725a60dd66403598031dbaff11bff3a
#
_cell.length_a   1.000
_cell.length_b   1.000
_cell.length_c   1.000
_cell.angle_alpha   90.00
_cell.angle_beta   90.00
_cell.angle_gamma   90.00
#
_symmetry.space_group_name_H-M   'P 1'
#
loop_
_entity.id
_entity.type
_entity.pdbx_description
1 polymer ?
#
loop_
_entity_poly.entity_id
_entity_poly.type
_entity_poly.pdbx_seq_one_letter_code
_entity_poly.pdbx_strand_id
1 'polypeptide(L)'
;AALSLNHIYDFGESGGWYWQDGGAVYTQLYKKEAGANVRYLALNAGPAYRGEKTDFAIYATYDTLNYAQNQYMSSLGVAPKATYRLPNNYAIDGGVNLKKKYYPYDRWNRASLYEDASLSLKKGYAATGAIASIGITLSKEFETYNENSIGVGAEGRTDITNTSKTLK
;
A
#
# COMPACT_ATOMS: atom_id res chain seq x y z
N ALA A 1 12.96 1.45 14.50
CA ALA A 1 12.26 2.73 14.55
C ALA A 1 11.30 2.84 13.38
N ALA A 2 10.15 3.49 13.56
CA ALA A 2 9.20 3.80 12.52
C ALA A 2 8.74 5.25 12.68
N LEU A 3 8.56 5.96 11.57
CA LEU A 3 8.02 7.31 11.49
C LEU A 3 7.08 7.37 10.30
N SER A 4 5.91 8.01 10.48
CA SER A 4 5.00 8.31 9.37
C SER A 4 4.53 9.76 9.46
N LEU A 5 4.37 10.39 8.30
CA LEU A 5 3.85 11.73 8.13
C LEU A 5 2.75 11.68 7.08
N ASN A 6 1.67 12.45 7.32
CA ASN A 6 0.60 12.65 6.36
C ASN A 6 0.29 14.15 6.30
N HIS A 7 0.08 14.64 5.10
CA HIS A 7 -0.30 16.01 4.83
C HIS A 7 -1.54 16.04 3.95
N ILE A 8 -2.43 16.99 4.22
CA ILE A 8 -3.67 17.21 3.49
C ILE A 8 -3.72 18.68 3.10
N TYR A 9 -3.87 18.96 1.83
CA TYR A 9 -4.09 20.28 1.29
C TYR A 9 -5.52 20.37 0.73
N ASP A 10 -6.38 21.15 1.40
CA ASP A 10 -7.73 21.41 0.96
C ASP A 10 -7.72 22.53 -0.09
N PHE A 11 -8.35 22.31 -1.24
CA PHE A 11 -8.45 23.32 -2.30
C PHE A 11 -9.43 24.45 -1.99
N GLY A 12 -10.16 24.37 -0.87
CA GLY A 12 -11.05 25.43 -0.41
C GLY A 12 -12.32 25.61 -1.23
N GLU A 13 -12.59 24.71 -2.17
CA GLU A 13 -13.78 24.74 -2.98
C GLU A 13 -14.91 23.89 -2.37
N SER A 14 -16.17 24.26 -2.64
CA SER A 14 -17.37 23.59 -2.13
C SER A 14 -17.55 22.14 -2.60
N GLY A 15 -16.58 21.59 -3.32
CA GLY A 15 -16.66 20.27 -3.96
C GLY A 15 -16.00 19.12 -3.22
N GLY A 16 -15.42 19.33 -2.03
CA GLY A 16 -14.80 18.26 -1.24
C GLY A 16 -13.53 17.67 -1.83
N TRP A 17 -12.92 18.29 -2.84
CA TRP A 17 -11.63 17.89 -3.39
C TRP A 17 -10.47 18.38 -2.52
N TYR A 18 -9.49 17.52 -2.31
CA TYR A 18 -8.26 17.83 -1.61
C TYR A 18 -7.10 17.03 -2.19
N TRP A 19 -5.88 17.48 -1.89
CA TRP A 19 -4.66 16.72 -2.14
C TRP A 19 -4.21 16.06 -0.86
N GLN A 20 -3.79 14.82 -0.96
CA GLN A 20 -3.19 14.10 0.15
C GLN A 20 -1.87 13.51 -0.27
N ASP A 21 -0.85 13.72 0.56
CA ASP A 21 0.44 13.06 0.44
C ASP A 21 0.89 12.52 1.80
N GLY A 22 1.75 11.54 1.74
CA GLY A 22 2.25 10.90 2.95
C GLY A 22 3.49 10.08 2.70
N GLY A 23 4.18 9.80 3.79
CA GLY A 23 5.35 8.96 3.76
C GLY A 23 5.53 8.20 5.07
N ALA A 24 6.15 7.04 4.97
CA ALA A 24 6.54 6.24 6.11
C ALA A 24 7.96 5.73 5.93
N VAL A 25 8.73 5.82 7.01
CA VAL A 25 10.08 5.26 7.09
C VAL A 25 10.10 4.21 8.19
N TYR A 26 10.61 3.05 7.87
CA TYR A 26 10.88 2.00 8.84
C TYR A 26 12.36 1.64 8.80
N THR A 27 12.99 1.52 9.98
CA THR A 27 14.39 1.13 10.10
C THR A 27 14.55 0.12 11.23
N GLN A 28 15.18 -1.00 10.92
CA GLN A 28 15.60 -2.01 11.86
C GLN A 28 17.10 -2.21 11.74
N LEU A 29 17.82 -1.90 12.82
CA LEU A 29 19.27 -1.95 12.87
C LEU A 29 19.71 -3.03 13.86
N TYR A 30 20.62 -3.88 13.45
CA TYR A 30 21.22 -4.93 14.28
C TYR A 30 22.66 -4.55 14.64
N LYS A 31 22.96 -4.43 15.93
CA LYS A 31 24.29 -3.99 16.41
C LYS A 31 25.43 -4.96 16.07
N LYS A 32 25.13 -6.26 16.06
CA LYS A 32 26.14 -7.31 15.81
C LYS A 32 26.17 -7.82 14.37
N GLU A 33 25.09 -7.60 13.61
CA GLU A 33 24.91 -8.12 12.27
C GLU A 33 24.47 -7.00 11.34
N ALA A 34 25.37 -6.08 11.04
CA ALA A 34 25.08 -4.95 10.13
C ALA A 34 24.56 -5.40 8.75
N GLY A 35 24.90 -6.62 8.34
CA GLY A 35 24.36 -7.28 7.14
C GLY A 35 22.87 -7.62 7.22
N ALA A 36 22.23 -7.56 8.39
CA ALA A 36 20.79 -7.80 8.56
C ALA A 36 19.96 -6.51 8.68
N ASN A 37 20.58 -5.35 8.52
CA ASN A 37 19.89 -4.07 8.62
C ASN A 37 18.82 -3.91 7.51
N VAL A 38 17.62 -3.48 7.90
CA VAL A 38 16.51 -3.25 6.99
C VAL A 38 16.11 -1.78 7.07
N ARG A 39 15.93 -1.14 5.92
CA ARG A 39 15.36 0.19 5.79
C ARG A 39 14.27 0.16 4.72
N TYR A 40 13.12 0.66 5.06
CA TYR A 40 11.97 0.76 4.16
C TYR A 40 11.48 2.19 4.13
N LEU A 41 11.23 2.71 2.93
CA LEU A 41 10.58 4.00 2.69
C LEU A 41 9.35 3.73 1.82
N ALA A 42 8.21 4.29 2.22
CA ALA A 42 7.01 4.33 1.41
C ALA A 42 6.55 5.78 1.26
N LEU A 43 6.17 6.16 0.06
CA LEU A 43 5.61 7.47 -0.28
C LEU A 43 4.30 7.28 -1.04
N ASN A 44 3.36 8.16 -0.81
CA ASN A 44 2.14 8.25 -1.60
C ASN A 44 1.74 9.71 -1.80
N ALA A 45 1.11 10.01 -2.92
CA ALA A 45 0.57 11.33 -3.17
C ALA A 45 -0.53 11.26 -4.23
N GLY A 46 -1.58 12.07 -4.08
CA GLY A 46 -2.62 12.14 -5.08
C GLY A 46 -3.87 12.90 -4.68
N PRO A 47 -4.75 13.15 -5.65
CA PRO A 47 -6.04 13.79 -5.42
C PRO A 47 -6.98 12.85 -4.68
N ALA A 48 -7.81 13.44 -3.84
CA ALA A 48 -8.86 12.78 -3.12
C ALA A 48 -10.12 13.65 -3.09
N TYR A 49 -11.25 13.00 -2.97
CA TYR A 49 -12.55 13.63 -2.88
C TYR A 49 -13.29 13.10 -1.65
N ARG A 50 -13.88 13.99 -0.88
CA ARG A 50 -14.75 13.67 0.26
C ARG A 50 -16.16 14.16 0.00
N GLY A 51 -17.08 13.23 -0.22
CA GLY A 51 -18.52 13.49 -0.31
C GLY A 51 -19.25 13.14 0.98
N GLU A 52 -20.56 13.33 0.98
CA GLU A 52 -21.40 12.98 2.13
C GLU A 52 -21.36 11.49 2.46
N LYS A 53 -21.48 10.64 1.45
CA LYS A 53 -21.52 9.17 1.59
C LYS A 53 -20.32 8.47 0.99
N THR A 54 -19.57 9.12 0.11
CA THR A 54 -18.50 8.48 -0.64
C THR A 54 -17.21 9.29 -0.55
N ASP A 55 -16.13 8.65 -0.16
CA ASP A 55 -14.77 9.17 -0.33
C ASP A 55 -14.11 8.40 -1.46
N PHE A 56 -13.31 9.10 -2.23
CA PHE A 56 -12.53 8.53 -3.33
C PHE A 56 -11.13 9.12 -3.34
N ALA A 57 -10.12 8.33 -3.68
CA ALA A 57 -8.76 8.81 -3.83
C ALA A 57 -8.01 7.98 -4.87
N ILE A 58 -7.06 8.61 -5.55
CA ILE A 58 -6.09 7.93 -6.41
C ILE A 58 -4.70 8.40 -6.00
N TYR A 59 -3.85 7.48 -5.55
CA TYR A 59 -2.50 7.78 -5.15
C TYR A 59 -1.49 7.22 -6.14
N ALA A 60 -0.52 8.04 -6.53
CA ALA A 60 0.77 7.53 -6.99
C ALA A 60 1.53 7.01 -5.76
N THR A 61 2.18 5.86 -5.88
CA THR A 61 2.91 5.22 -4.77
C THR A 61 4.34 4.92 -5.18
N TYR A 62 5.26 5.12 -4.25
CA TYR A 62 6.65 4.73 -4.40
C TYR A 62 7.12 4.04 -3.13
N ASP A 63 7.76 2.88 -3.26
CA ASP A 63 8.35 2.18 -2.14
C ASP A 63 9.80 1.80 -2.47
N THR A 64 10.66 1.79 -1.46
CA THR A 64 11.99 1.22 -1.58
C THR A 64 12.37 0.46 -0.32
N LEU A 65 12.99 -0.69 -0.50
CA LEU A 65 13.49 -1.56 0.54
C LEU A 65 15.00 -1.73 0.35
N ASN A 66 15.76 -1.35 1.37
CA ASN A 66 17.19 -1.60 1.44
C ASN A 66 17.46 -2.69 2.48
N TYR A 67 18.30 -3.64 2.11
CA TYR A 67 18.78 -4.69 2.96
C TYR A 67 20.30 -4.71 2.94
N ALA A 68 20.94 -4.81 4.10
CA ALA A 68 22.39 -4.84 4.22
C ALA A 68 23.13 -3.70 3.48
N GLN A 69 22.58 -2.49 3.48
CA GLN A 69 23.07 -1.29 2.77
C GLN A 69 22.83 -1.27 1.25
N ASN A 70 22.31 -2.34 0.68
CA ASN A 70 22.00 -2.42 -0.75
C ASN A 70 20.50 -2.21 -0.97
N GLN A 71 20.14 -1.59 -2.09
CA GLN A 71 18.75 -1.47 -2.50
C GLN A 71 18.24 -2.83 -2.99
N TYR A 72 17.45 -3.51 -2.15
CA TYR A 72 16.89 -4.81 -2.50
C TYR A 72 15.74 -4.71 -3.51
N MET A 73 14.86 -3.72 -3.32
CA MET A 73 13.67 -3.54 -4.16
C MET A 73 13.29 -2.06 -4.21
N SER A 74 12.79 -1.63 -5.34
CA SER A 74 11.98 -0.41 -5.47
C SER A 74 10.70 -0.71 -6.22
N SER A 75 9.64 0.07 -5.96
CA SER A 75 8.39 -0.06 -6.68
C SER A 75 7.79 1.29 -6.99
N LEU A 76 7.09 1.36 -8.10
CA LEU A 76 6.27 2.50 -8.50
C LEU A 76 4.88 1.98 -8.86
N GLY A 77 3.84 2.67 -8.43
CA GLY A 77 2.49 2.18 -8.65
C GLY A 77 1.40 3.24 -8.54
N VAL A 78 0.18 2.77 -8.67
CA VAL A 78 -1.05 3.54 -8.47
C VAL A 78 -1.99 2.77 -7.54
N ALA A 79 -2.69 3.50 -6.67
CA ALA A 79 -3.58 2.91 -5.67
C ALA A 79 -4.90 3.70 -5.60
N PRO A 80 -5.89 3.38 -6.47
CA PRO A 80 -7.25 3.87 -6.29
C PRO A 80 -7.89 3.26 -5.05
N LYS A 81 -8.62 4.09 -4.28
CA LYS A 81 -9.36 3.71 -3.09
C LYS A 81 -10.71 4.39 -3.07
N ALA A 82 -11.70 3.72 -2.53
CA ALA A 82 -13.03 4.27 -2.30
C ALA A 82 -13.58 3.80 -0.95
N THR A 83 -14.31 4.69 -0.28
CA THR A 83 -15.06 4.38 0.93
C THR A 83 -16.51 4.79 0.72
N TYR A 84 -17.43 3.91 1.03
CA TYR A 84 -18.85 4.19 1.03
C TYR A 84 -19.44 4.10 2.45
N ARG A 85 -19.99 5.20 2.94
CA ARG A 85 -20.60 5.28 4.28
C ARG A 85 -22.04 4.80 4.25
N LEU A 86 -22.33 3.82 5.07
CA LEU A 86 -23.64 3.25 5.29
C LEU A 86 -24.27 3.82 6.58
N PRO A 87 -25.61 3.71 6.74
CA PRO A 87 -26.26 4.03 8.01
C PRO A 87 -25.67 3.25 9.20
N ASN A 88 -25.93 3.74 10.41
CA ASN A 88 -25.53 3.08 11.66
C ASN A 88 -24.00 2.92 11.84
N ASN A 89 -23.22 3.86 11.33
CA ASN A 89 -21.75 3.88 11.42
C ASN A 89 -21.06 2.69 10.74
N TYR A 90 -21.67 2.11 9.72
CA TYR A 90 -20.99 1.18 8.85
C TYR A 90 -20.30 1.91 7.69
N ALA A 91 -19.23 1.32 7.19
CA ALA A 91 -18.58 1.75 5.95
C ALA A 91 -18.05 0.55 5.18
N ILE A 92 -18.07 0.63 3.86
CA ILE A 92 -17.41 -0.31 2.96
C ILE A 92 -16.21 0.42 2.37
N ASP A 93 -15.01 -0.15 2.55
CA ASP A 93 -13.80 0.31 1.91
C ASP A 93 -13.38 -0.67 0.83
N GLY A 94 -13.04 -0.16 -0.32
CA GLY A 94 -12.46 -0.90 -1.42
C GLY A 94 -11.20 -0.22 -1.93
N GLY A 95 -10.27 -1.00 -2.43
CA GLY A 95 -9.06 -0.48 -3.03
C GLY A 95 -8.39 -1.47 -3.94
N VAL A 96 -7.65 -0.94 -4.89
CA VAL A 96 -6.75 -1.70 -5.77
C VAL A 96 -5.38 -1.06 -5.66
N ASN A 97 -4.33 -1.86 -5.76
CA ASN A 97 -2.96 -1.39 -5.78
C ASN A 97 -2.22 -2.11 -6.90
N LEU A 98 -1.72 -1.35 -7.85
CA LEU A 98 -0.99 -1.84 -9.00
C LEU A 98 0.43 -1.29 -8.92
N LYS A 99 1.43 -2.16 -8.80
CA LYS A 99 2.83 -1.76 -8.64
C LYS A 99 3.73 -2.52 -9.60
N LYS A 100 4.66 -1.79 -10.20
CA LYS A 100 5.82 -2.39 -10.85
C LYS A 100 6.99 -2.39 -9.88
N LYS A 101 7.49 -3.57 -9.55
CA LYS A 101 8.64 -3.76 -8.66
C LYS A 101 9.90 -4.03 -9.47
N TYR A 102 11.02 -3.52 -8.99
CA TYR A 102 12.36 -3.69 -9.56
C TYR A 102 13.30 -4.19 -8.48
N TYR A 103 14.11 -5.20 -8.82
CA TYR A 103 15.07 -5.85 -7.94
C TYR A 103 16.49 -5.68 -8.52
N PRO A 104 17.17 -4.55 -8.25
CA PRO A 104 18.43 -4.19 -8.93
C PRO A 104 19.60 -5.10 -8.60
N TYR A 105 19.54 -5.83 -7.47
CA TYR A 105 20.61 -6.75 -7.06
C TYR A 105 20.31 -8.22 -7.34
N ASP A 106 19.19 -8.52 -7.95
CA ASP A 106 18.96 -9.87 -8.43
C ASP A 106 19.83 -10.11 -9.68
N ARG A 107 20.49 -11.27 -9.72
CA ARG A 107 21.35 -11.73 -10.84
C ARG A 107 20.68 -11.58 -12.21
N TRP A 108 19.37 -11.51 -12.24
CA TRP A 108 18.52 -11.54 -13.42
C TRP A 108 17.84 -10.21 -13.73
N ASN A 109 18.18 -9.10 -13.02
CA ASN A 109 17.46 -7.84 -13.17
C ASN A 109 15.93 -8.05 -13.18
N ARG A 110 15.45 -8.79 -12.21
CA ARG A 110 14.06 -9.20 -12.11
C ARG A 110 13.16 -7.97 -11.93
N ALA A 111 12.08 -7.94 -12.68
CA ALA A 111 10.96 -7.04 -12.45
C ALA A 111 9.71 -7.86 -12.20
N SER A 112 8.77 -7.35 -11.43
CA SER A 112 7.46 -7.96 -11.26
C SER A 112 6.35 -6.92 -11.33
N LEU A 113 5.18 -7.37 -11.79
CA LEU A 113 3.94 -6.62 -11.68
C LEU A 113 3.17 -7.20 -10.49
N TYR A 114 2.94 -6.38 -9.50
CA TYR A 114 2.17 -6.71 -8.30
C TYR A 114 0.80 -6.05 -8.37
N GLU A 115 -0.22 -6.84 -8.16
CA GLU A 115 -1.62 -6.42 -8.13
C GLU A 115 -2.24 -6.89 -6.84
N ASP A 116 -2.92 -6.02 -6.10
CA ASP A 116 -3.82 -6.40 -5.03
C ASP A 116 -5.16 -5.68 -5.14
N ALA A 117 -6.19 -6.34 -4.67
CA ALA A 117 -7.52 -5.77 -4.52
C ALA A 117 -8.04 -6.11 -3.12
N SER A 118 -8.57 -5.13 -2.43
CA SER A 118 -9.08 -5.26 -1.09
C SER A 118 -10.52 -4.76 -0.98
N LEU A 119 -11.30 -5.45 -0.17
CA LEU A 119 -12.66 -5.05 0.22
C LEU A 119 -12.83 -5.29 1.70
N SER A 120 -13.34 -4.31 2.44
CA SER A 120 -13.60 -4.45 3.86
C SER A 120 -14.89 -3.77 4.28
N LEU A 121 -15.57 -4.37 5.25
CA LEU A 121 -16.70 -3.80 5.98
C LEU A 121 -16.20 -3.34 7.35
N LYS A 122 -16.48 -2.09 7.69
CA LYS A 122 -16.13 -1.50 8.98
C LYS A 122 -17.40 -1.11 9.75
N LYS A 123 -17.32 -1.19 11.07
CA LYS A 123 -18.33 -0.64 11.98
C LYS A 123 -17.67 0.18 13.06
N GLY A 124 -18.07 1.44 13.17
CA GLY A 124 -17.68 2.33 14.26
C GLY A 124 -18.64 2.22 15.44
N TYR A 125 -18.11 2.23 16.65
CA TYR A 125 -18.86 2.24 17.91
C TYR A 125 -18.65 3.59 18.59
N ALA A 126 -19.61 4.49 18.43
CA ALA A 126 -19.52 5.89 18.91
C ALA A 126 -19.25 6.00 20.42
N ALA A 127 -19.81 5.10 21.21
CA ALA A 127 -19.66 5.13 22.68
C ALA A 127 -18.23 4.84 23.16
N THR A 128 -17.46 4.08 22.42
CA THR A 128 -16.10 3.65 22.82
C THR A 128 -15.01 4.16 21.89
N GLY A 129 -15.37 4.78 20.77
CA GLY A 129 -14.43 5.11 19.70
C GLY A 129 -13.81 3.90 19.00
N ALA A 130 -14.27 2.68 19.32
CA ALA A 130 -13.76 1.45 18.74
C ALA A 130 -14.23 1.27 17.29
N ILE A 131 -13.40 0.64 16.46
CA ILE A 131 -13.74 0.24 15.10
C ILE A 131 -13.51 -1.26 14.96
N ALA A 132 -14.53 -2.00 14.56
CA ALA A 132 -14.40 -3.39 14.12
C ALA A 132 -14.36 -3.42 12.59
N SER A 133 -13.50 -4.25 12.01
CA SER A 133 -13.44 -4.45 10.57
C SER A 133 -13.27 -5.90 10.21
N ILE A 134 -13.90 -6.29 9.11
CA ILE A 134 -13.69 -7.57 8.44
C ILE A 134 -13.45 -7.30 6.97
N GLY A 135 -12.47 -7.96 6.37
CA GLY A 135 -12.12 -7.71 4.97
C GLY A 135 -11.42 -8.90 4.34
N ILE A 136 -11.31 -8.81 3.03
CA ILE A 136 -10.63 -9.76 2.16
C ILE A 136 -9.65 -8.97 1.29
N THR A 137 -8.45 -9.49 1.11
CA THR A 137 -7.47 -8.98 0.16
C THR A 137 -7.04 -10.12 -0.74
N LEU A 138 -7.10 -9.90 -2.02
CA LEU A 138 -6.58 -10.80 -3.05
C LEU A 138 -5.35 -10.15 -3.66
N SER A 139 -4.24 -10.86 -3.71
CA SER A 139 -3.01 -10.35 -4.31
C SER A 139 -2.43 -11.34 -5.32
N LYS A 140 -1.78 -10.80 -6.32
CA LYS A 140 -1.09 -11.55 -7.36
C LYS A 140 0.20 -10.84 -7.74
N GLU A 141 1.25 -11.59 -7.96
CA GLU A 141 2.52 -11.08 -8.45
C GLU A 141 2.96 -11.87 -9.68
N PHE A 142 3.27 -11.16 -10.75
CA PHE A 142 3.80 -11.72 -11.98
C PHE A 142 5.25 -11.31 -12.12
N GLU A 143 6.15 -12.25 -12.12
CA GLU A 143 7.57 -12.02 -12.35
C GLU A 143 7.88 -11.99 -13.84
N THR A 144 8.60 -10.96 -14.28
CA THR A 144 9.15 -10.86 -15.64
C THR A 144 10.65 -10.79 -15.55
N TYR A 145 11.32 -11.73 -16.22
CA TYR A 145 12.77 -11.69 -16.38
C TYR A 145 13.13 -10.85 -17.60
N ASN A 146 14.24 -10.11 -17.53
CA ASN A 146 14.67 -9.29 -18.65
C ASN A 146 15.09 -10.19 -19.83
N GLU A 147 14.69 -9.85 -21.04
CA GLU A 147 14.79 -10.67 -22.27
C GLU A 147 16.22 -11.10 -22.69
N ASN A 148 17.26 -10.64 -21.99
CA ASN A 148 18.63 -11.07 -22.22
C ASN A 148 19.00 -12.40 -21.53
N SER A 149 18.10 -13.01 -20.77
CA SER A 149 18.25 -14.34 -20.22
C SER A 149 17.31 -15.29 -20.97
N ILE A 150 17.87 -16.30 -21.61
CA ILE A 150 17.16 -17.36 -22.30
C ILE A 150 16.28 -18.12 -21.29
N GLY A 151 15.00 -17.77 -21.21
CA GLY A 151 14.02 -18.43 -20.36
C GLY A 151 12.93 -17.49 -19.89
N VAL A 152 11.82 -17.45 -20.61
CA VAL A 152 10.60 -16.79 -20.16
C VAL A 152 9.89 -17.72 -19.18
N GLY A 153 10.06 -17.46 -17.89
CA GLY A 153 9.26 -18.09 -16.83
C GLY A 153 8.31 -17.04 -16.24
N ALA A 154 7.01 -17.27 -16.33
CA ALA A 154 6.02 -16.52 -15.55
C ALA A 154 5.56 -17.42 -14.40
N GLU A 155 5.98 -17.12 -13.19
CA GLU A 155 5.42 -17.73 -11.98
C GLU A 155 4.42 -16.78 -11.34
N GLY A 156 3.19 -17.22 -11.20
CA GLY A 156 2.13 -16.49 -10.52
C GLY A 156 1.95 -17.02 -9.10
N ARG A 157 2.07 -16.15 -8.11
CA ARG A 157 1.71 -16.45 -6.72
C ARG A 157 0.39 -15.77 -6.38
N THR A 158 -0.57 -16.53 -5.86
CA THR A 158 -1.84 -16.01 -5.35
C THR A 158 -1.91 -16.29 -3.87
N ASP A 159 -1.88 -15.23 -3.05
CA ASP A 159 -2.07 -15.33 -1.62
C ASP A 159 -3.46 -14.79 -1.25
N ILE A 160 -4.22 -15.58 -0.51
CA ILE A 160 -5.48 -15.15 0.09
C ILE A 160 -5.22 -14.94 1.58
N THR A 161 -5.22 -13.69 2.00
CA THR A 161 -5.10 -13.34 3.41
C THR A 161 -6.46 -12.97 3.99
N ASN A 162 -6.92 -13.76 4.93
CA ASN A 162 -8.04 -13.40 5.78
C ASN A 162 -7.50 -12.67 7.01
N THR A 163 -7.79 -11.40 7.14
CA THR A 163 -7.38 -10.58 8.29
C THR A 163 -8.49 -9.61 8.63
N SER A 164 -8.62 -9.17 9.79
CA SER A 164 -8.03 -9.15 11.11
C SER A 164 -9.01 -8.47 12.05
N LYS A 165 -9.15 -8.94 13.24
CA LYS A 165 -9.72 -8.16 14.33
C LYS A 165 -8.65 -7.17 14.81
N THR A 166 -8.83 -5.90 14.58
CA THR A 166 -8.13 -4.86 15.33
C THR A 166 -9.11 -4.25 16.31
N LEU A 167 -9.08 -4.73 17.54
CA LEU A 167 -9.65 -4.04 18.69
C LEU A 167 -8.58 -3.04 19.15
N LYS A 168 -8.89 -1.77 19.06
CA LYS A 168 -8.16 -0.70 19.76
C LYS A 168 -8.99 -0.25 20.93
#